data_9a2c6eb28f7a971d9beed703dd00b6b9
#
_entry.id   9a2c6eb28f7a971d9beed703dd00b6b9
#
_cell.length_a   1.000
_cell.length_b   1.000
_cell.length_c   1.000
_cell.angle_alpha   90.00
_cell.angle_beta   90.00
_cell.angle_gamma   90.00
#
_symmetry.space_group_name_H-M   'P 1'
#
loop_
_entity.id
_entity.type
_entity.pdbx_description
1 polymer ?
#
loop_
_entity_poly.entity_id
_entity_poly.type
_entity_poly.pdbx_seq_one_letter_code
_entity_poly.pdbx_strand_id
1 'polypeptide(L)'
;NLREVVDAIIKIIDNRIIEDKETEIEEILSIVKAPDFPTGGIIMGTRGSEEAYRTGRGKVRVRAVTDIETMANGKTRIIVSELPYMVNKANLILKIAELVKLKKIDGITDLRDESDREGMRIVIELRRDANANVILNQLYKHTQMQDTFGVIMLALVNNEPKVMNLLDMLKYYLQHQEEVVTRRTKYDLNKAEERDHILQGLLIALDHIDEVIKIIRGSQTTQIAKERLMDRFGLTEVQSQAILDMRLKRLTGL
;
A
#
# COMPACT_ATOMS: atom_id res chain seq x y z
N ASN A 1 1.98 -10.24 -4.47
CA ASN A 1 0.56 -9.92 -4.29
C ASN A 1 0.18 -8.49 -4.71
N LEU A 2 1.11 -7.52 -4.65
CA LEU A 2 0.83 -6.16 -5.13
C LEU A 2 0.35 -6.14 -6.60
N ARG A 3 0.96 -6.95 -7.47
CA ARG A 3 0.57 -7.06 -8.88
C ARG A 3 -0.88 -7.54 -9.00
N GLU A 4 -1.25 -8.61 -8.31
CA GLU A 4 -2.62 -9.16 -8.31
C GLU A 4 -3.65 -8.11 -7.88
N VAL A 5 -3.36 -7.33 -6.84
CA VAL A 5 -4.24 -6.27 -6.36
C VAL A 5 -4.38 -5.14 -7.40
N VAL A 6 -3.28 -4.75 -8.05
CA VAL A 6 -3.32 -3.74 -9.14
C VAL A 6 -4.09 -4.27 -10.34
N ASP A 7 -3.87 -5.53 -10.74
CA ASP A 7 -4.59 -6.16 -11.85
C ASP A 7 -6.11 -6.24 -11.55
N ALA A 8 -6.48 -6.50 -10.30
CA ALA A 8 -7.88 -6.47 -9.87
C ALA A 8 -8.49 -5.07 -9.96
N ILE A 9 -7.75 -4.01 -9.62
CA ILE A 9 -8.20 -2.62 -9.78
C ILE A 9 -8.36 -2.27 -11.27
N ILE A 10 -7.40 -2.67 -12.11
CA ILE A 10 -7.47 -2.48 -13.56
C ILE A 10 -8.73 -3.17 -14.10
N LYS A 11 -9.01 -4.41 -13.67
CA LYS A 11 -10.23 -5.12 -14.09
C LYS A 11 -11.52 -4.36 -13.71
N ILE A 12 -11.57 -3.73 -12.53
CA ILE A 12 -12.72 -2.91 -12.13
C ILE A 12 -12.87 -1.69 -13.06
N ILE A 13 -11.76 -1.05 -13.42
CA ILE A 13 -11.75 0.09 -14.32
C ILE A 13 -12.19 -0.31 -15.73
N ASP A 14 -11.65 -1.40 -16.26
CA ASP A 14 -11.97 -1.90 -17.61
C ASP A 14 -13.44 -2.31 -17.70
N ASN A 15 -13.97 -3.02 -16.72
CA ASN A 15 -15.39 -3.36 -16.66
C ASN A 15 -16.27 -2.11 -16.70
N ARG A 16 -15.92 -1.08 -15.91
CA ARG A 16 -16.70 0.16 -15.83
C ARG A 16 -16.60 1.02 -17.09
N ILE A 17 -15.39 1.13 -17.69
CA ILE A 17 -15.14 2.08 -18.78
C ILE A 17 -15.32 1.43 -20.16
N ILE A 18 -14.87 0.18 -20.33
CA ILE A 18 -14.83 -0.51 -21.62
C ILE A 18 -16.06 -1.40 -21.79
N GLU A 19 -16.40 -2.18 -20.75
CA GLU A 19 -17.48 -3.18 -20.82
C GLU A 19 -18.83 -2.64 -20.34
N ASP A 20 -18.87 -1.43 -19.75
CA ASP A 20 -20.06 -0.76 -19.17
C ASP A 20 -20.86 -1.70 -18.25
N LYS A 21 -20.13 -2.43 -17.40
CA LYS A 21 -20.70 -3.39 -16.46
C LYS A 21 -20.14 -3.23 -15.03
N GLU A 22 -20.91 -3.70 -14.06
CA GLU A 22 -20.45 -3.87 -12.68
C GLU A 22 -19.52 -5.08 -12.58
N THR A 23 -18.45 -4.95 -11.77
CA THR A 23 -17.53 -6.05 -11.47
C THR A 23 -18.12 -6.93 -10.37
N GLU A 24 -18.10 -8.24 -10.59
CA GLU A 24 -18.50 -9.23 -9.61
C GLU A 24 -17.30 -9.69 -8.77
N ILE A 25 -17.58 -10.17 -7.54
CA ILE A 25 -16.52 -10.63 -6.62
C ILE A 25 -15.76 -11.83 -7.19
N GLU A 26 -16.40 -12.67 -7.99
CA GLU A 26 -15.82 -13.83 -8.67
C GLU A 26 -14.68 -13.45 -9.61
N GLU A 27 -14.81 -12.35 -10.32
CA GLU A 27 -13.77 -11.84 -11.21
C GLU A 27 -12.52 -11.43 -10.40
N ILE A 28 -12.72 -10.80 -9.24
CA ILE A 28 -11.62 -10.40 -8.34
C ILE A 28 -10.95 -11.63 -7.72
N LEU A 29 -11.70 -12.63 -7.27
CA LEU A 29 -11.16 -13.88 -6.73
C LEU A 29 -10.40 -14.71 -7.76
N SER A 30 -10.69 -14.53 -9.04
CA SER A 30 -9.91 -15.16 -10.12
C SER A 30 -8.50 -14.58 -10.21
N ILE A 31 -8.30 -13.32 -9.83
CA ILE A 31 -7.04 -12.56 -9.90
C ILE A 31 -6.29 -12.65 -8.57
N VAL A 32 -6.94 -12.26 -7.46
CA VAL A 32 -6.34 -12.25 -6.11
C VAL A 32 -6.65 -13.57 -5.41
N LYS A 33 -5.65 -14.46 -5.31
CA LYS A 33 -5.85 -15.82 -4.83
C LYS A 33 -5.88 -15.93 -3.31
N ALA A 34 -4.92 -15.29 -2.64
CA ALA A 34 -4.76 -15.39 -1.18
C ALA A 34 -3.93 -14.22 -0.64
N PRO A 35 -4.00 -13.91 0.66
CA PRO A 35 -3.15 -12.88 1.26
C PRO A 35 -1.69 -13.34 1.35
N ASP A 36 -0.75 -12.39 1.27
CA ASP A 36 0.65 -12.61 1.62
C ASP A 36 0.87 -12.32 3.09
N PHE A 37 1.68 -13.14 3.75
CA PHE A 37 2.10 -12.91 5.13
C PHE A 37 3.58 -12.48 5.18
N PRO A 38 3.94 -11.50 6.03
CA PRO A 38 5.33 -11.00 6.10
C PRO A 38 6.33 -12.08 6.57
N THR A 39 5.87 -13.12 7.26
CA THR A 39 6.70 -14.25 7.72
C THR A 39 6.65 -15.45 6.79
N GLY A 40 6.02 -15.32 5.63
CA GLY A 40 5.83 -16.41 4.67
C GLY A 40 4.86 -17.48 5.16
N GLY A 41 5.19 -18.75 4.92
CA GLY A 41 4.33 -19.88 5.24
C GLY A 41 3.48 -20.34 4.05
N ILE A 42 2.83 -21.49 4.20
CA ILE A 42 2.00 -22.13 3.18
C ILE A 42 0.54 -22.06 3.61
N ILE A 43 -0.31 -21.44 2.81
CA ILE A 43 -1.75 -21.45 3.02
C ILE A 43 -2.32 -22.81 2.63
N MET A 44 -3.05 -23.44 3.55
CA MET A 44 -3.62 -24.77 3.39
C MET A 44 -5.06 -24.70 2.87
N GLY A 45 -5.19 -24.81 1.53
CA GLY A 45 -6.48 -24.71 0.83
C GLY A 45 -6.95 -23.27 0.62
N THR A 46 -7.90 -23.07 -0.30
CA THR A 46 -8.38 -21.75 -0.75
C THR A 46 -9.60 -21.24 0.00
N ARG A 47 -10.41 -22.16 0.56
CA ARG A 47 -11.71 -21.86 1.17
C ARG A 47 -11.69 -20.71 2.19
N GLY A 48 -10.65 -20.69 3.06
CA GLY A 48 -10.56 -19.65 4.11
C GLY A 48 -10.26 -18.26 3.54
N SER A 49 -9.44 -18.17 2.49
CA SER A 49 -9.14 -16.92 1.79
C SER A 49 -10.35 -16.44 0.98
N GLU A 50 -11.03 -17.34 0.27
CA GLU A 50 -12.24 -17.03 -0.50
C GLU A 50 -13.35 -16.51 0.42
N GLU A 51 -13.59 -17.18 1.56
CA GLU A 51 -14.58 -16.74 2.56
C GLU A 51 -14.24 -15.34 3.08
N ALA A 52 -12.96 -15.09 3.42
CA ALA A 52 -12.50 -13.78 3.88
C ALA A 52 -12.74 -12.70 2.83
N TYR A 53 -12.42 -12.96 1.57
CA TYR A 53 -12.58 -12.00 0.48
C TYR A 53 -14.04 -11.75 0.10
N ARG A 54 -14.93 -12.73 0.25
CA ARG A 54 -16.35 -12.57 -0.01
C ARG A 54 -17.10 -11.85 1.09
N THR A 55 -16.74 -12.11 2.36
CA THR A 55 -17.52 -11.66 3.51
C THR A 55 -16.83 -10.64 4.40
N GLY A 56 -15.53 -10.40 4.17
CA GLY A 56 -14.69 -9.61 5.05
C GLY A 56 -14.22 -10.36 6.30
N ARG A 57 -14.60 -11.64 6.46
CA ARG A 57 -14.20 -12.50 7.59
C ARG A 57 -13.90 -13.90 7.10
N GLY A 58 -12.81 -14.51 7.62
CA GLY A 58 -12.46 -15.88 7.24
C GLY A 58 -11.39 -16.46 8.15
N LYS A 59 -11.15 -17.76 7.99
CA LYS A 59 -10.15 -18.52 8.74
C LYS A 59 -9.14 -19.12 7.78
N VAL A 60 -7.97 -18.51 7.68
CA VAL A 60 -6.89 -18.99 6.81
C VAL A 60 -5.95 -19.87 7.61
N ARG A 61 -5.85 -21.15 7.22
CA ARG A 61 -4.90 -22.07 7.84
C ARG A 61 -3.55 -21.91 7.20
N VAL A 62 -2.54 -21.60 8.01
CA VAL A 62 -1.16 -21.39 7.57
C VAL A 62 -0.25 -22.44 8.20
N ARG A 63 0.67 -22.96 7.42
CA ARG A 63 1.65 -23.99 7.82
C ARG A 63 3.05 -23.45 7.62
N ALA A 64 3.97 -23.83 8.52
CA ALA A 64 5.40 -23.57 8.41
C ALA A 64 5.97 -24.18 7.12
N VAL A 65 6.95 -23.52 6.51
CA VAL A 65 7.74 -24.10 5.43
C VAL A 65 8.82 -24.97 6.05
N THR A 66 8.87 -26.23 5.62
CA THR A 66 9.79 -27.21 6.18
C THR A 66 10.45 -28.03 5.07
N ASP A 67 11.71 -28.39 5.30
CA ASP A 67 12.46 -29.33 4.47
C ASP A 67 13.01 -30.46 5.32
N ILE A 68 13.21 -31.67 4.70
CA ILE A 68 13.76 -32.86 5.36
C ILE A 68 15.10 -33.15 4.75
N GLU A 69 16.16 -32.94 5.50
CA GLU A 69 17.54 -33.20 5.07
C GLU A 69 18.10 -34.49 5.69
N THR A 70 18.85 -35.23 4.91
CA THR A 70 19.63 -36.42 5.40
C THR A 70 21.06 -35.99 5.67
N MET A 71 21.53 -36.21 6.89
CA MET A 71 22.89 -35.91 7.30
C MET A 71 23.88 -36.99 6.87
N ALA A 72 25.17 -36.67 6.81
CA ALA A 72 26.23 -37.60 6.44
C ALA A 72 26.30 -38.86 7.32
N ASN A 73 25.82 -38.78 8.56
CA ASN A 73 25.76 -39.90 9.50
C ASN A 73 24.51 -40.79 9.34
N GLY A 74 23.70 -40.55 8.28
CA GLY A 74 22.48 -41.30 8.02
C GLY A 74 21.27 -40.93 8.90
N LYS A 75 21.39 -39.93 9.78
CA LYS A 75 20.26 -39.35 10.49
C LYS A 75 19.51 -38.33 9.62
N THR A 76 18.25 -38.14 9.88
CA THR A 76 17.45 -37.09 9.27
C THR A 76 17.23 -35.90 10.22
N ARG A 77 17.06 -34.73 9.63
CA ARG A 77 16.67 -33.52 10.35
C ARG A 77 15.55 -32.78 9.61
N ILE A 78 14.68 -32.16 10.34
CA ILE A 78 13.67 -31.25 9.79
C ILE A 78 14.18 -29.84 9.95
N ILE A 79 14.23 -29.08 8.87
CA ILE A 79 14.57 -27.67 8.82
C ILE A 79 13.28 -26.88 8.70
N VAL A 80 13.07 -25.87 9.54
CA VAL A 80 11.95 -24.95 9.43
C VAL A 80 12.50 -23.59 9.04
N SER A 81 12.11 -23.11 7.86
CA SER A 81 12.59 -21.84 7.27
C SER A 81 11.59 -20.70 7.37
N GLU A 82 10.28 -21.00 7.49
CA GLU A 82 9.23 -19.99 7.65
C GLU A 82 8.19 -20.46 8.67
N LEU A 83 7.58 -19.52 9.40
CA LEU A 83 6.55 -19.80 10.40
C LEU A 83 5.24 -19.09 10.03
N PRO A 84 4.10 -19.64 10.48
CA PRO A 84 2.82 -18.92 10.37
C PRO A 84 2.90 -17.54 11.00
N TYR A 85 2.21 -16.59 10.40
CA TYR A 85 2.16 -15.21 10.90
C TYR A 85 1.66 -15.15 12.35
N MET A 86 2.22 -14.26 13.17
CA MET A 86 1.96 -14.10 14.61
C MET A 86 2.50 -15.24 15.50
N VAL A 87 3.18 -16.23 14.99
CA VAL A 87 3.81 -17.29 15.81
C VAL A 87 5.16 -16.81 16.34
N ASN A 88 5.33 -16.86 17.66
CA ASN A 88 6.59 -16.57 18.31
C ASN A 88 7.53 -17.78 18.24
N LYS A 89 8.68 -17.63 17.57
CA LYS A 89 9.68 -18.67 17.36
C LYS A 89 10.16 -19.30 18.68
N ALA A 90 10.53 -18.50 19.67
CA ALA A 90 11.06 -19.00 20.94
C ALA A 90 10.01 -19.81 21.69
N ASN A 91 8.76 -19.35 21.74
CA ASN A 91 7.67 -20.08 22.38
C ASN A 91 7.36 -21.39 21.65
N LEU A 92 7.44 -21.40 20.31
CA LEU A 92 7.29 -22.61 19.52
C LEU A 92 8.38 -23.66 19.86
N ILE A 93 9.64 -23.23 19.93
CA ILE A 93 10.77 -24.11 20.29
C ILE A 93 10.57 -24.69 21.70
N LEU A 94 10.20 -23.86 22.67
CA LEU A 94 9.91 -24.31 24.03
C LEU A 94 8.75 -25.32 24.05
N LYS A 95 7.70 -25.08 23.26
CA LYS A 95 6.56 -26.00 23.15
C LYS A 95 6.94 -27.35 22.54
N ILE A 96 7.79 -27.37 21.51
CA ILE A 96 8.30 -28.61 20.93
C ILE A 96 9.12 -29.37 22.00
N ALA A 97 10.02 -28.70 22.70
CA ALA A 97 10.83 -29.31 23.77
C ALA A 97 9.97 -29.90 24.90
N GLU A 98 8.89 -29.20 25.29
CA GLU A 98 7.91 -29.68 26.27
C GLU A 98 7.25 -30.99 25.79
N LEU A 99 6.79 -31.04 24.52
CA LEU A 99 6.13 -32.21 23.97
C LEU A 99 7.07 -33.42 23.90
N VAL A 100 8.35 -33.21 23.62
CA VAL A 100 9.37 -34.24 23.66
C VAL A 100 9.59 -34.75 25.10
N LYS A 101 9.73 -33.82 26.05
CA LYS A 101 9.88 -34.17 27.48
C LYS A 101 8.69 -34.96 28.01
N LEU A 102 7.48 -34.61 27.61
CA LEU A 102 6.24 -35.30 27.99
C LEU A 102 6.01 -36.60 27.21
N LYS A 103 6.96 -37.00 26.32
CA LYS A 103 6.85 -38.17 25.45
C LYS A 103 5.60 -38.19 24.56
N LYS A 104 5.05 -37.02 24.25
CA LYS A 104 3.93 -36.87 23.29
C LYS A 104 4.39 -36.93 21.86
N ILE A 105 5.65 -36.53 21.60
CA ILE A 105 6.35 -36.69 20.32
C ILE A 105 7.65 -37.43 20.64
N ASP A 106 7.82 -38.62 20.05
CA ASP A 106 9.04 -39.43 20.17
C ASP A 106 9.87 -39.32 18.90
N GLY A 107 11.17 -39.58 19.02
CA GLY A 107 12.10 -39.60 17.88
C GLY A 107 12.83 -38.29 17.61
N ILE A 108 12.62 -37.21 18.35
CA ILE A 108 13.44 -36.00 18.31
C ILE A 108 14.61 -36.17 19.27
N THR A 109 15.85 -35.96 18.78
CA THR A 109 17.07 -36.08 19.58
C THR A 109 17.67 -34.72 19.97
N ASP A 110 17.48 -33.71 19.12
CA ASP A 110 17.98 -32.36 19.37
C ASP A 110 17.11 -31.29 18.71
N LEU A 111 17.11 -30.08 19.27
CA LEU A 111 16.33 -28.93 18.81
C LEU A 111 17.15 -27.67 18.98
N ARG A 112 17.48 -27.01 17.87
CA ARG A 112 18.32 -25.81 17.86
C ARG A 112 17.70 -24.69 17.03
N ASP A 113 17.97 -23.45 17.45
CA ASP A 113 17.74 -22.25 16.65
C ASP A 113 19.08 -21.87 16.00
N GLU A 114 19.17 -22.05 14.70
CA GLU A 114 20.34 -21.68 13.87
C GLU A 114 20.05 -20.44 13.02
N SER A 115 19.04 -19.64 13.40
CA SER A 115 18.68 -18.42 12.65
C SER A 115 19.82 -17.40 12.71
N ASP A 116 20.13 -16.80 11.56
CA ASP A 116 21.16 -15.78 11.41
C ASP A 116 20.73 -14.62 10.53
N ARG A 117 21.68 -13.88 9.95
CA ARG A 117 21.40 -12.75 9.04
C ARG A 117 20.84 -13.18 7.69
N GLU A 118 21.03 -14.44 7.28
CA GLU A 118 20.53 -14.99 6.03
C GLU A 118 19.07 -15.43 6.14
N GLY A 119 18.57 -15.66 7.37
CA GLY A 119 17.17 -15.99 7.58
C GLY A 119 16.88 -16.83 8.81
N MET A 120 15.62 -17.20 8.96
CA MET A 120 15.16 -18.06 10.01
C MET A 120 15.53 -19.52 9.70
N ARG A 121 16.07 -20.23 10.70
CA ARG A 121 16.42 -21.64 10.58
C ARG A 121 16.25 -22.34 11.92
N ILE A 122 15.20 -23.14 12.09
CA ILE A 122 15.05 -24.05 13.22
C ILE A 122 15.41 -25.44 12.75
N VAL A 123 16.29 -26.11 13.50
CA VAL A 123 16.78 -27.46 13.19
C VAL A 123 16.24 -28.43 14.23
N ILE A 124 15.54 -29.47 13.76
CA ILE A 124 14.99 -30.54 14.58
C ILE A 124 15.65 -31.82 14.14
N GLU A 125 16.62 -32.33 14.93
CA GLU A 125 17.30 -33.61 14.63
C GLU A 125 16.48 -34.79 15.10
N LEU A 126 16.45 -35.82 14.25
CA LEU A 126 15.66 -37.01 14.50
C LEU A 126 16.55 -38.22 14.83
N ARG A 127 15.99 -39.17 15.57
CA ARG A 127 16.56 -40.46 15.80
C ARG A 127 16.64 -41.26 14.44
N ARG A 128 17.65 -42.10 14.25
CA ARG A 128 17.90 -42.78 12.99
C ARG A 128 16.72 -43.66 12.51
N ASP A 129 15.96 -44.25 13.44
CA ASP A 129 14.80 -45.10 13.20
C ASP A 129 13.49 -44.34 13.09
N ALA A 130 13.50 -43.01 13.27
CA ALA A 130 12.31 -42.18 13.27
C ALA A 130 11.88 -41.78 11.85
N ASN A 131 10.58 -41.80 11.61
CA ASN A 131 10.02 -41.34 10.35
C ASN A 131 9.75 -39.85 10.42
N ALA A 132 10.48 -39.04 9.65
CA ALA A 132 10.41 -37.59 9.64
C ALA A 132 9.00 -37.05 9.32
N ASN A 133 8.31 -37.69 8.36
CA ASN A 133 6.96 -37.25 7.98
C ASN A 133 5.93 -37.48 9.10
N VAL A 134 6.07 -38.58 9.87
CA VAL A 134 5.18 -38.83 11.00
C VAL A 134 5.41 -37.80 12.11
N ILE A 135 6.68 -37.50 12.43
CA ILE A 135 7.01 -36.47 13.43
C ILE A 135 6.53 -35.11 12.96
N LEU A 136 6.75 -34.74 11.68
CA LEU A 136 6.29 -33.49 11.12
C LEU A 136 4.77 -33.32 11.21
N ASN A 137 4.01 -34.37 10.93
CA ASN A 137 2.56 -34.37 11.06
C ASN A 137 2.10 -34.22 12.54
N GLN A 138 2.84 -34.80 13.49
CA GLN A 138 2.57 -34.61 14.92
C GLN A 138 2.90 -33.16 15.36
N LEU A 139 3.98 -32.58 14.85
CA LEU A 139 4.32 -31.17 15.06
C LEU A 139 3.24 -30.23 14.55
N TYR A 140 2.73 -30.44 13.33
CA TYR A 140 1.61 -29.66 12.79
C TYR A 140 0.34 -29.81 13.61
N LYS A 141 0.09 -30.97 14.20
CA LYS A 141 -1.11 -31.25 15.01
C LYS A 141 -1.05 -30.63 16.41
N HIS A 142 0.13 -30.60 17.02
CA HIS A 142 0.27 -30.30 18.44
C HIS A 142 1.00 -28.97 18.73
N THR A 143 1.46 -28.26 17.69
CA THR A 143 2.20 -27.00 17.83
C THR A 143 1.69 -25.97 16.83
N GLN A 144 2.14 -24.73 17.00
CA GLN A 144 1.88 -23.64 16.07
C GLN A 144 2.71 -23.67 14.76
N MET A 145 3.37 -24.82 14.45
CA MET A 145 3.91 -25.04 13.11
C MET A 145 2.78 -25.08 12.04
N GLN A 146 1.54 -25.31 12.46
CA GLN A 146 0.34 -25.03 11.71
C GLN A 146 -0.62 -24.30 12.61
N ASP A 147 -1.10 -23.15 12.16
CA ASP A 147 -2.04 -22.33 12.93
C ASP A 147 -3.12 -21.76 12.01
N THR A 148 -4.18 -21.22 12.61
CA THR A 148 -5.28 -20.62 11.88
C THR A 148 -5.29 -19.13 12.13
N PHE A 149 -5.07 -18.35 11.07
CA PHE A 149 -5.17 -16.90 11.12
C PHE A 149 -6.61 -16.45 10.87
N GLY A 150 -7.17 -15.73 11.84
CA GLY A 150 -8.51 -15.13 11.70
C GLY A 150 -8.44 -13.82 10.94
N VAL A 151 -8.96 -13.80 9.71
CA VAL A 151 -9.02 -12.60 8.89
C VAL A 151 -10.25 -11.78 9.27
N ILE A 152 -10.05 -10.48 9.50
CA ILE A 152 -11.11 -9.48 9.63
C ILE A 152 -10.68 -8.28 8.79
N MET A 153 -11.40 -8.04 7.68
CA MET A 153 -11.11 -6.95 6.74
C MET A 153 -11.81 -5.67 7.20
N LEU A 154 -11.29 -5.09 8.27
CA LEU A 154 -11.81 -3.86 8.88
C LEU A 154 -11.03 -2.65 8.36
N ALA A 155 -11.73 -1.64 7.86
CA ALA A 155 -11.14 -0.35 7.50
C ALA A 155 -12.07 0.81 7.86
N LEU A 156 -11.53 2.03 7.81
CA LEU A 156 -12.30 3.25 8.01
C LEU A 156 -12.80 3.79 6.67
N VAL A 157 -14.09 3.99 6.57
CA VAL A 157 -14.73 4.68 5.44
C VAL A 157 -15.46 5.90 6.00
N ASN A 158 -15.05 7.10 5.59
CA ASN A 158 -15.55 8.36 6.13
C ASN A 158 -15.47 8.45 7.67
N ASN A 159 -14.36 7.98 8.25
CA ASN A 159 -14.10 7.86 9.69
C ASN A 159 -14.99 6.85 10.45
N GLU A 160 -15.78 6.04 9.76
CA GLU A 160 -16.58 4.96 10.35
C GLU A 160 -15.92 3.59 10.10
N PRO A 161 -15.78 2.74 11.13
CA PRO A 161 -15.24 1.40 10.95
C PRO A 161 -16.24 0.49 10.24
N LYS A 162 -15.80 -0.12 9.13
CA LYS A 162 -16.61 -1.07 8.35
C LYS A 162 -15.84 -2.34 8.07
N VAL A 163 -16.48 -3.48 8.27
CA VAL A 163 -15.98 -4.76 7.76
C VAL A 163 -16.47 -4.88 6.32
N MET A 164 -15.54 -5.04 5.39
CA MET A 164 -15.80 -5.02 3.96
C MET A 164 -15.26 -6.28 3.28
N ASN A 165 -15.88 -6.69 2.20
CA ASN A 165 -15.31 -7.68 1.29
C ASN A 165 -14.17 -7.07 0.47
N LEU A 166 -13.42 -7.89 -0.27
CA LEU A 166 -12.27 -7.42 -1.05
C LEU A 166 -12.68 -6.44 -2.15
N LEU A 167 -13.78 -6.72 -2.86
CA LEU A 167 -14.28 -5.87 -3.94
C LEU A 167 -14.66 -4.48 -3.43
N ASP A 168 -15.34 -4.40 -2.28
CA ASP A 168 -15.70 -3.11 -1.68
C ASP A 168 -14.46 -2.30 -1.29
N MET A 169 -13.43 -2.95 -0.70
CA MET A 169 -12.17 -2.28 -0.39
C MET A 169 -11.50 -1.70 -1.64
N LEU A 170 -11.47 -2.45 -2.74
CA LEU A 170 -10.89 -1.98 -4.00
C LEU A 170 -11.72 -0.85 -4.63
N LYS A 171 -13.05 -0.92 -4.56
CA LYS A 171 -13.95 0.15 -5.02
C LYS A 171 -13.73 1.45 -4.24
N TYR A 172 -13.64 1.39 -2.90
CA TYR A 172 -13.35 2.58 -2.07
C TYR A 172 -11.96 3.14 -2.32
N TYR A 173 -10.96 2.28 -2.53
CA TYR A 173 -9.63 2.74 -2.91
C TYR A 173 -9.66 3.48 -4.26
N LEU A 174 -10.34 2.94 -5.26
CA LEU A 174 -10.48 3.57 -6.57
C LEU A 174 -11.19 4.92 -6.47
N GLN A 175 -12.30 4.99 -5.75
CA GLN A 175 -13.01 6.25 -5.48
C GLN A 175 -12.08 7.29 -4.83
N HIS A 176 -11.30 6.88 -3.83
CA HIS A 176 -10.33 7.77 -3.19
C HIS A 176 -9.28 8.30 -4.19
N GLN A 177 -8.78 7.45 -5.10
CA GLN A 177 -7.85 7.89 -6.14
C GLN A 177 -8.49 8.91 -7.09
N GLU A 178 -9.73 8.69 -7.52
CA GLU A 178 -10.49 9.63 -8.36
C GLU A 178 -10.64 10.99 -7.66
N GLU A 179 -11.00 10.99 -6.37
CA GLU A 179 -11.13 12.22 -5.56
C GLU A 179 -9.80 12.96 -5.43
N VAL A 180 -8.71 12.24 -5.17
CA VAL A 180 -7.36 12.84 -5.02
C VAL A 180 -6.88 13.45 -6.33
N VAL A 181 -7.03 12.74 -7.45
CA VAL A 181 -6.65 13.23 -8.77
C VAL A 181 -7.47 14.47 -9.13
N THR A 182 -8.78 14.42 -8.95
CA THR A 182 -9.69 15.55 -9.21
C THR A 182 -9.31 16.78 -8.39
N ARG A 183 -9.07 16.63 -7.10
CA ARG A 183 -8.68 17.71 -6.18
C ARG A 183 -7.33 18.31 -6.55
N ARG A 184 -6.34 17.47 -6.88
CA ARG A 184 -5.03 17.93 -7.34
C ARG A 184 -5.13 18.73 -8.65
N THR A 185 -5.83 18.17 -9.64
CA THR A 185 -6.00 18.84 -10.95
C THR A 185 -6.74 20.17 -10.80
N LYS A 186 -7.76 20.23 -9.93
CA LYS A 186 -8.47 21.49 -9.63
C LYS A 186 -7.56 22.52 -8.96
N TYR A 187 -6.67 22.09 -8.07
CA TYR A 187 -5.68 22.99 -7.48
C TYR A 187 -4.69 23.52 -8.52
N ASP A 188 -4.18 22.64 -9.39
CA ASP A 188 -3.24 23.02 -10.45
C ASP A 188 -3.90 23.97 -11.48
N LEU A 189 -5.19 23.72 -11.81
CA LEU A 189 -5.98 24.59 -12.67
C LEU A 189 -6.10 26.00 -12.06
N ASN A 190 -6.53 26.10 -10.81
CA ASN A 190 -6.66 27.38 -10.14
C ASN A 190 -5.34 28.17 -10.12
N LYS A 191 -4.20 27.47 -9.89
CA LYS A 191 -2.87 28.09 -9.95
C LYS A 191 -2.49 28.57 -11.34
N ALA A 192 -2.85 27.82 -12.38
CA ALA A 192 -2.63 28.22 -13.76
C ALA A 192 -3.50 29.44 -14.14
N GLU A 193 -4.78 29.46 -13.73
CA GLU A 193 -5.68 30.58 -13.95
C GLU A 193 -5.22 31.87 -13.21
N GLU A 194 -4.79 31.75 -11.94
CA GLU A 194 -4.18 32.89 -11.21
C GLU A 194 -2.96 33.45 -11.98
N ARG A 195 -2.12 32.56 -12.51
CA ARG A 195 -0.96 32.98 -13.27
C ARG A 195 -1.30 33.59 -14.62
N ASP A 196 -2.26 33.01 -15.34
CA ASP A 196 -2.76 33.53 -16.60
C ASP A 196 -3.36 34.93 -16.42
N HIS A 197 -4.17 35.12 -15.39
CA HIS A 197 -4.75 36.40 -15.04
C HIS A 197 -3.67 37.51 -14.85
N ILE A 198 -2.61 37.20 -14.13
CA ILE A 198 -1.46 38.12 -13.97
C ILE A 198 -0.79 38.42 -15.31
N LEU A 199 -0.56 37.40 -16.13
CA LEU A 199 0.10 37.54 -17.44
C LEU A 199 -0.72 38.39 -18.40
N GLN A 200 -2.05 38.26 -18.41
CA GLN A 200 -2.95 39.12 -19.19
C GLN A 200 -2.80 40.60 -18.81
N GLY A 201 -2.73 40.89 -17.49
CA GLY A 201 -2.48 42.26 -17.02
C GLY A 201 -1.10 42.80 -17.42
N LEU A 202 -0.07 41.94 -17.39
CA LEU A 202 1.28 42.32 -17.83
C LEU A 202 1.34 42.55 -19.36
N LEU A 203 0.60 41.79 -20.17
CA LEU A 203 0.48 42.03 -21.62
C LEU A 203 -0.12 43.40 -21.90
N ILE A 204 -1.23 43.75 -21.24
CA ILE A 204 -1.85 45.08 -21.38
C ILE A 204 -0.84 46.19 -21.01
N ALA A 205 -0.06 45.97 -19.93
CA ALA A 205 0.96 46.92 -19.53
C ALA A 205 2.11 47.07 -20.55
N LEU A 206 2.51 46.00 -21.21
CA LEU A 206 3.52 46.02 -22.27
C LEU A 206 3.04 46.73 -23.52
N ASP A 207 1.79 46.50 -23.94
CA ASP A 207 1.21 47.18 -25.10
C ASP A 207 1.08 48.70 -24.88
N HIS A 208 1.04 49.17 -23.63
CA HIS A 208 0.92 50.59 -23.26
C HIS A 208 2.06 51.06 -22.33
N ILE A 209 3.27 50.55 -22.50
CA ILE A 209 4.37 50.72 -21.54
C ILE A 209 4.70 52.17 -21.24
N ASP A 210 4.71 53.07 -22.23
CA ASP A 210 5.02 54.47 -22.05
C ASP A 210 4.00 55.18 -21.17
N GLU A 211 2.70 54.85 -21.35
CA GLU A 211 1.62 55.39 -20.54
C GLU A 211 1.66 54.85 -19.11
N VAL A 212 1.96 53.58 -18.92
CA VAL A 212 2.17 52.93 -17.63
C VAL A 212 3.29 53.63 -16.85
N ILE A 213 4.46 53.86 -17.49
CA ILE A 213 5.60 54.55 -16.88
C ILE A 213 5.21 55.97 -16.49
N LYS A 214 4.47 56.69 -17.34
CA LYS A 214 4.01 58.08 -17.06
C LYS A 214 3.08 58.14 -15.84
N ILE A 215 2.13 57.16 -15.73
CA ILE A 215 1.22 57.05 -14.59
C ILE A 215 2.02 56.79 -13.30
N ILE A 216 2.93 55.84 -13.33
CA ILE A 216 3.73 55.43 -12.15
C ILE A 216 4.58 56.65 -11.68
N ARG A 217 5.30 57.30 -12.60
CA ARG A 217 6.14 58.47 -12.25
C ARG A 217 5.33 59.69 -11.81
N GLY A 218 4.12 59.88 -12.30
CA GLY A 218 3.22 60.96 -11.94
C GLY A 218 2.42 60.71 -10.67
N SER A 219 2.59 59.58 -10.01
CA SER A 219 1.86 59.24 -8.78
C SER A 219 2.75 59.45 -7.55
N GLN A 220 2.18 60.04 -6.49
CA GLN A 220 2.93 60.35 -5.26
C GLN A 220 3.13 59.13 -4.36
N THR A 221 2.28 58.09 -4.46
CA THR A 221 2.39 56.86 -3.71
C THR A 221 2.07 55.66 -4.59
N THR A 222 2.57 54.48 -4.18
CA THR A 222 2.31 53.19 -4.88
C THR A 222 0.79 52.90 -4.92
N GLN A 223 0.05 53.27 -3.88
CA GLN A 223 -1.38 53.04 -3.83
C GLN A 223 -2.13 53.86 -4.89
N ILE A 224 -1.76 55.14 -5.04
CA ILE A 224 -2.33 56.03 -6.08
C ILE A 224 -1.99 55.54 -7.48
N ALA A 225 -0.77 55.06 -7.67
CA ALA A 225 -0.34 54.46 -8.95
C ALA A 225 -1.18 53.24 -9.29
N LYS A 226 -1.45 52.35 -8.30
CA LYS A 226 -2.27 51.17 -8.45
C LYS A 226 -3.70 51.49 -8.87
N GLU A 227 -4.34 52.41 -8.15
CA GLU A 227 -5.70 52.85 -8.45
C GLU A 227 -5.82 53.46 -9.86
N ARG A 228 -4.87 54.31 -10.26
CA ARG A 228 -4.86 54.90 -11.60
C ARG A 228 -4.64 53.89 -12.71
N LEU A 229 -3.83 52.81 -12.49
CA LEU A 229 -3.65 51.72 -13.43
C LEU A 229 -4.91 50.90 -13.57
N MET A 230 -5.59 50.62 -12.46
CA MET A 230 -6.87 49.90 -12.46
C MET A 230 -7.92 50.66 -13.25
N ASP A 231 -8.09 51.95 -12.95
CA ASP A 231 -9.12 52.80 -13.61
C ASP A 231 -8.83 53.01 -15.10
N ARG A 232 -7.53 53.17 -15.48
CA ARG A 232 -7.19 53.48 -16.85
C ARG A 232 -7.26 52.27 -17.80
N PHE A 233 -6.87 51.08 -17.32
CA PHE A 233 -6.74 49.87 -18.15
C PHE A 233 -7.74 48.78 -17.80
N GLY A 234 -8.64 49.00 -16.85
CA GLY A 234 -9.60 48.00 -16.39
C GLY A 234 -8.94 46.80 -15.69
N LEU A 235 -7.79 47.03 -15.08
CA LEU A 235 -7.01 45.99 -14.41
C LEU A 235 -7.55 45.66 -13.02
N THR A 236 -7.35 44.41 -12.59
CA THR A 236 -7.60 44.04 -11.20
C THR A 236 -6.48 44.52 -10.28
N GLU A 237 -6.75 44.55 -8.98
CA GLU A 237 -5.73 44.92 -7.99
C GLU A 237 -4.48 44.03 -8.07
N VAL A 238 -4.67 42.71 -8.25
CA VAL A 238 -3.56 41.74 -8.39
C VAL A 238 -2.73 42.01 -9.64
N GLN A 239 -3.37 42.33 -10.77
CA GLN A 239 -2.68 42.66 -12.02
C GLN A 239 -1.90 43.97 -11.87
N SER A 240 -2.51 45.01 -11.30
CA SER A 240 -1.86 46.29 -11.07
C SER A 240 -0.67 46.17 -10.12
N GLN A 241 -0.81 45.40 -9.06
CA GLN A 241 0.31 45.11 -8.16
C GLN A 241 1.45 44.39 -8.88
N ALA A 242 1.15 43.38 -9.69
CA ALA A 242 2.16 42.67 -10.48
C ALA A 242 2.93 43.59 -11.47
N ILE A 243 2.24 44.58 -12.03
CA ILE A 243 2.87 45.60 -12.89
C ILE A 243 3.84 46.46 -12.08
N LEU A 244 3.43 46.94 -10.89
CA LEU A 244 4.26 47.74 -10.02
C LEU A 244 5.48 46.98 -9.49
N ASP A 245 5.36 45.68 -9.27
CA ASP A 245 6.44 44.80 -8.82
C ASP A 245 7.35 44.32 -9.95
N MET A 246 7.07 44.72 -11.21
CA MET A 246 7.83 44.28 -12.36
C MET A 246 9.25 44.91 -12.34
N ARG A 247 10.25 44.05 -12.38
CA ARG A 247 11.65 44.50 -12.42
C ARG A 247 12.00 45.08 -13.78
N LEU A 248 12.68 46.23 -13.81
CA LEU A 248 13.13 46.91 -15.04
C LEU A 248 13.92 45.99 -16.00
N LYS A 249 14.68 45.02 -15.49
CA LYS A 249 15.41 44.03 -16.32
C LYS A 249 14.50 43.16 -17.20
N ARG A 250 13.19 43.09 -16.93
CA ARG A 250 12.25 42.38 -17.79
C ARG A 250 11.78 43.16 -19.00
N LEU A 251 12.13 44.46 -19.05
CA LEU A 251 11.86 45.36 -20.15
C LEU A 251 13.06 45.44 -21.14
N THR A 252 14.19 44.81 -20.82
CA THR A 252 15.36 44.76 -21.71
C THR A 252 15.15 43.66 -22.74
N GLY A 253 15.10 44.02 -24.00
CA GLY A 253 14.94 43.08 -25.12
C GLY A 253 13.56 43.10 -25.80
N LEU A 254 12.77 44.14 -25.48
CA LEU A 254 11.54 44.50 -26.20
C LEU A 254 11.88 45.49 -27.33
#